data_8350a94c7f95ce2ada85c5ee7a24feda
#
_entry.id   8350a94c7f95ce2ada85c5ee7a24feda
#
_cell.length_a   1.000
_cell.length_b   1.000
_cell.length_c   1.000
_cell.angle_alpha   90.00
_cell.angle_beta   90.00
_cell.angle_gamma   90.00
#
_symmetry.space_group_name_H-M   'P 1'
#
loop_
_entity.id
_entity.type
_entity.pdbx_description
1 polymer ?
#
loop_
_entity_poly.entity_id
_entity_poly.type
_entity_poly.pdbx_seq_one_letter_code
_entity_poly.pdbx_strand_id
1 'polypeptide(L)'
;MDVQKDDVKELVDRLTDGYGADVCYDCTGAVPSMHLGMDLLKKGGQYVQVGLFAQNEVTVDFSKIIQKELTVVGSRSQNTHDWEPTLKLMSERKIDADKMITHEVGIDE
;
A
#
# COMPACT_ATOMS: atom_id res chain seq x y z
N MET A 1 6.37 -7.67 -10.35
CA MET A 1 5.83 -6.67 -11.28
C MET A 1 6.59 -5.37 -11.09
N ASP A 2 6.99 -4.73 -12.18
CA ASP A 2 7.68 -3.44 -12.17
C ASP A 2 6.71 -2.38 -12.71
N VAL A 3 6.23 -1.49 -11.82
CA VAL A 3 5.24 -0.45 -12.17
C VAL A 3 5.71 0.54 -13.24
N GLN A 4 7.01 0.55 -13.57
CA GLN A 4 7.56 1.38 -14.64
C GLN A 4 7.53 0.69 -16.00
N LYS A 5 7.36 -0.63 -16.04
CA LYS A 5 7.40 -1.45 -17.26
C LYS A 5 6.11 -2.18 -17.53
N ASP A 6 5.36 -2.48 -16.47
CA ASP A 6 4.15 -3.29 -16.55
C ASP A 6 2.91 -2.39 -16.49
N ASP A 7 1.89 -2.70 -17.28
CA ASP A 7 0.59 -2.04 -17.16
C ASP A 7 -0.17 -2.61 -15.96
N VAL A 8 0.02 -1.94 -14.80
CA VAL A 8 -0.60 -2.32 -13.54
C VAL A 8 -2.12 -2.22 -13.61
N LYS A 9 -2.62 -1.23 -14.37
CA LYS A 9 -4.06 -1.03 -14.53
C LYS A 9 -4.69 -2.18 -15.27
N GLU A 10 -4.12 -2.58 -16.40
CA GLU A 10 -4.61 -3.74 -17.18
C GLU A 10 -4.63 -5.01 -16.32
N LEU A 11 -3.59 -5.22 -15.49
CA LEU A 11 -3.57 -6.37 -14.60
C LEU A 11 -4.67 -6.33 -13.56
N VAL A 12 -4.87 -5.19 -12.88
CA VAL A 12 -5.94 -5.04 -11.89
C VAL A 12 -7.30 -5.22 -12.54
N ASP A 13 -7.54 -4.58 -13.67
CA ASP A 13 -8.81 -4.71 -14.42
C ASP A 13 -9.09 -6.19 -14.76
N ARG A 14 -8.09 -6.93 -15.24
CA ARG A 14 -8.21 -8.36 -15.54
C ARG A 14 -8.50 -9.22 -14.29
N LEU A 15 -7.87 -8.92 -13.16
CA LEU A 15 -8.04 -9.68 -11.91
C LEU A 15 -9.35 -9.37 -11.19
N THR A 16 -9.98 -8.24 -11.51
CA THR A 16 -11.18 -7.74 -10.84
C THR A 16 -12.38 -7.59 -11.77
N ASP A 17 -12.31 -8.18 -12.99
CA ASP A 17 -13.34 -8.06 -14.01
C ASP A 17 -13.71 -6.59 -14.32
N GLY A 18 -12.70 -5.69 -14.26
CA GLY A 18 -12.87 -4.26 -14.53
C GLY A 18 -13.41 -3.44 -13.35
N TYR A 19 -13.73 -4.05 -12.22
CA TYR A 19 -14.26 -3.33 -11.05
C TYR A 19 -13.22 -2.49 -10.32
N GLY A 20 -11.95 -2.90 -10.36
CA GLY A 20 -10.86 -2.31 -9.59
C GLY A 20 -10.65 -2.98 -8.23
N ALA A 21 -9.57 -2.60 -7.55
CA ALA A 21 -9.17 -3.18 -6.28
C ALA A 21 -10.07 -2.71 -5.11
N ASP A 22 -10.28 -3.58 -4.12
CA ASP A 22 -11.00 -3.24 -2.90
C ASP A 22 -10.19 -2.31 -1.99
N VAL A 23 -8.90 -2.60 -1.85
CA VAL A 23 -7.97 -1.89 -0.96
C VAL A 23 -6.63 -1.69 -1.65
N CYS A 24 -6.06 -0.50 -1.50
CA CYS A 24 -4.69 -0.19 -1.90
C CYS A 24 -3.88 0.25 -0.69
N TYR A 25 -2.75 -0.42 -0.44
CA TYR A 25 -1.76 -0.01 0.55
C TYR A 25 -0.59 0.67 -0.15
N ASP A 26 -0.40 1.96 0.08
CA ASP A 26 0.79 2.68 -0.42
C ASP A 26 1.86 2.76 0.67
N CYS A 27 2.91 1.97 0.48
CA CYS A 27 4.08 1.94 1.37
C CYS A 27 5.25 2.79 0.84
N THR A 28 5.09 3.48 -0.31
CA THR A 28 6.18 4.17 -0.98
C THR A 28 6.36 5.61 -0.53
N GLY A 29 5.28 6.32 -0.21
CA GLY A 29 5.30 7.76 0.05
C GLY A 29 5.61 8.61 -1.20
N ALA A 30 5.37 8.08 -2.39
CA ALA A 30 5.57 8.78 -3.65
C ALA A 30 4.23 9.28 -4.23
N VAL A 31 4.16 10.57 -4.58
CA VAL A 31 2.93 11.18 -5.15
C VAL A 31 2.40 10.42 -6.38
N PRO A 32 3.23 10.00 -7.34
CA PRO A 32 2.74 9.20 -8.47
C PRO A 32 2.12 7.87 -8.06
N SER A 33 2.67 7.20 -7.04
CA SER A 33 2.13 5.95 -6.49
C SER A 33 0.76 6.17 -5.85
N MET A 34 0.61 7.25 -5.10
CA MET A 34 -0.67 7.65 -4.51
C MET A 34 -1.75 7.83 -5.58
N HIS A 35 -1.45 8.59 -6.64
CA HIS A 35 -2.40 8.80 -7.74
C HIS A 35 -2.77 7.48 -8.42
N LEU A 36 -1.78 6.65 -8.74
CA LEU A 36 -2.00 5.34 -9.34
C LEU A 36 -2.86 4.45 -8.43
N GLY A 37 -2.53 4.39 -7.12
CA GLY A 37 -3.28 3.60 -6.16
C GLY A 37 -4.76 3.99 -6.08
N MET A 38 -5.06 5.29 -6.09
CA MET A 38 -6.44 5.79 -6.13
C MET A 38 -7.14 5.47 -7.46
N ASP A 39 -6.40 5.46 -8.59
CA ASP A 39 -6.94 5.09 -9.89
C ASP A 39 -7.34 3.62 -9.98
N LEU A 40 -6.56 2.75 -9.35
CA LEU A 40 -6.78 1.31 -9.36
C LEU A 40 -7.93 0.85 -8.47
N LEU A 41 -8.36 1.67 -7.52
CA LEU A 41 -9.46 1.32 -6.61
C LEU A 41 -10.81 1.33 -7.33
N LYS A 42 -11.67 0.38 -6.94
CA LYS A 42 -13.08 0.41 -7.28
C LYS A 42 -13.82 1.58 -6.61
N LYS A 43 -15.05 1.84 -7.04
CA LYS A 43 -15.96 2.73 -6.30
C LYS A 43 -16.25 2.16 -4.90
N GLY A 44 -16.18 3.01 -3.87
CA GLY A 44 -16.28 2.59 -2.47
C GLY A 44 -15.01 1.88 -1.93
N GLY A 45 -13.90 1.89 -2.69
CA GLY A 45 -12.64 1.28 -2.27
C GLY A 45 -11.93 2.05 -1.16
N GLN A 46 -10.91 1.43 -0.57
CA GLN A 46 -10.13 2.00 0.52
C GLN A 46 -8.68 2.23 0.10
N TYR A 47 -8.19 3.45 0.29
CA TYR A 47 -6.79 3.81 0.12
C TYR A 47 -6.11 3.97 1.49
N VAL A 48 -5.05 3.22 1.74
CA VAL A 48 -4.28 3.24 2.99
C VAL A 48 -2.88 3.77 2.73
N GLN A 49 -2.58 4.97 3.24
CA GLN A 49 -1.26 5.58 3.16
C GLN A 49 -0.41 5.12 4.34
N VAL A 50 0.62 4.33 4.07
CA VAL A 50 1.60 3.84 5.05
C VAL A 50 2.93 4.57 4.89
N GLY A 51 3.38 4.75 3.64
CA GLY A 51 4.62 5.45 3.32
C GLY A 51 4.54 6.95 3.63
N LEU A 52 5.59 7.51 4.21
CA LEU A 52 5.68 8.94 4.47
C LEU A 52 6.16 9.66 3.22
N PHE A 53 5.49 10.75 2.85
CA PHE A 53 5.95 11.62 1.78
C PHE A 53 7.21 12.39 2.22
N ALA A 54 8.13 12.62 1.28
CA ALA A 54 9.31 13.43 1.52
C ALA A 54 8.97 14.91 1.77
N GLN A 55 7.80 15.35 1.30
CA GLN A 55 7.30 16.72 1.47
C GLN A 55 6.07 16.70 2.38
N ASN A 56 5.93 17.74 3.21
CA ASN A 56 4.78 17.89 4.11
C ASN A 56 3.47 18.18 3.36
N GLU A 57 3.57 18.79 2.19
CA GLU A 57 2.42 19.13 1.36
C GLU A 57 2.49 18.39 0.04
N VAL A 58 1.40 17.71 -0.32
CA VAL A 58 1.28 16.98 -1.58
C VAL A 58 -0.05 17.31 -2.25
N THR A 59 -0.04 17.33 -3.59
CA THR A 59 -1.26 17.54 -4.36
C THR A 59 -2.07 16.27 -4.45
N VAL A 60 -3.33 16.33 -4.03
CA VAL A 60 -4.29 15.23 -4.11
C VAL A 60 -5.47 15.64 -4.96
N ASP A 61 -5.90 14.75 -5.86
CA ASP A 61 -7.14 14.93 -6.60
C ASP A 61 -8.36 14.54 -5.73
N PHE A 62 -8.87 15.51 -5.00
CA PHE A 62 -10.06 15.31 -4.17
C PHE A 62 -11.31 14.96 -4.98
N SER A 63 -11.41 15.40 -6.24
CA SER A 63 -12.54 15.04 -7.10
C SER A 63 -12.62 13.52 -7.29
N LYS A 64 -11.47 12.85 -7.40
CA LYS A 64 -11.39 11.39 -7.51
C LYS A 64 -11.90 10.68 -6.25
N ILE A 65 -11.53 11.21 -5.07
CA ILE A 65 -12.01 10.69 -3.78
C ILE A 65 -13.54 10.77 -3.72
N ILE A 66 -14.10 11.93 -4.11
CA ILE A 66 -15.55 12.16 -4.08
C ILE A 66 -16.27 11.28 -5.10
N GLN A 67 -15.80 11.27 -6.37
CA GLN A 67 -16.46 10.53 -7.46
C GLN A 67 -16.46 9.02 -7.25
N LYS A 68 -15.39 8.50 -6.68
CA LYS A 68 -15.25 7.08 -6.35
C LYS A 68 -15.73 6.72 -4.94
N GLU A 69 -16.16 7.69 -4.14
CA GLU A 69 -16.58 7.48 -2.75
C GLU A 69 -15.51 6.74 -1.92
N LEU A 70 -14.23 7.14 -2.10
CA LEU A 70 -13.11 6.43 -1.48
C LEU A 70 -13.03 6.71 0.03
N THR A 71 -12.68 5.69 0.80
CA THR A 71 -12.18 5.84 2.16
C THR A 71 -10.66 6.02 2.13
N VAL A 72 -10.17 7.13 2.68
CA VAL A 72 -8.72 7.40 2.77
C VAL A 72 -8.29 7.33 4.22
N VAL A 73 -7.30 6.47 4.52
CA VAL A 73 -6.81 6.20 5.87
C VAL A 73 -5.29 6.37 5.92
N GLY A 74 -4.79 7.09 6.93
CA GLY A 74 -3.37 7.09 7.28
C GLY A 74 -3.05 5.96 8.25
N SER A 75 -1.94 5.27 8.02
CA SER A 75 -1.41 4.26 8.94
C SER A 75 0.05 4.57 9.23
N ARG A 76 0.42 4.62 10.50
CA ARG A 76 1.79 4.91 10.91
C ARG A 76 2.21 4.05 12.08
N SER A 77 3.41 3.45 11.96
CA SER A 77 4.02 2.67 13.03
C SER A 77 3.13 1.49 13.47
N GLN A 78 3.29 1.04 14.68
CA GLN A 78 2.52 -0.04 15.30
C GLN A 78 2.05 0.37 16.70
N ASN A 79 0.95 -0.21 17.13
CA ASN A 79 0.49 -0.13 18.50
C ASN A 79 1.00 -1.35 19.31
N THR A 80 0.97 -1.25 20.64
CA THR A 80 1.36 -2.36 21.51
C THR A 80 0.55 -3.64 21.22
N HIS A 81 -0.70 -3.48 20.81
CA HIS A 81 -1.60 -4.61 20.47
C HIS A 81 -1.27 -5.31 19.14
N ASP A 82 -0.44 -4.71 18.30
CA ASP A 82 -0.08 -5.27 16.99
C ASP A 82 1.01 -6.35 17.10
N TRP A 83 1.78 -6.35 18.19
CA TRP A 83 2.92 -7.25 18.36
C TRP A 83 2.52 -8.71 18.47
N GLU A 84 1.60 -9.02 19.38
CA GLU A 84 1.19 -10.42 19.62
C GLU A 84 0.58 -11.08 18.37
N PRO A 85 -0.38 -10.45 17.66
CA PRO A 85 -0.90 -11.00 16.40
C PRO A 85 0.18 -11.16 15.33
N THR A 86 1.10 -10.21 15.21
CA THR A 86 2.19 -10.27 14.23
C THR A 86 3.13 -11.43 14.53
N LEU A 87 3.58 -11.58 15.77
CA LEU A 87 4.45 -12.69 16.17
C LEU A 87 3.75 -14.06 15.96
N LYS A 88 2.45 -14.12 16.20
CA LYS A 88 1.66 -15.32 15.93
C LYS A 88 1.65 -15.65 14.44
N LEU A 89 1.39 -14.66 13.56
CA LEU A 89 1.43 -14.86 12.11
C LEU A 89 2.81 -15.31 11.62
N MET A 90 3.89 -14.79 12.20
CA MET A 90 5.25 -15.22 11.90
C MET A 90 5.51 -16.66 12.39
N SER A 91 5.10 -17.02 13.61
CA SER A 91 5.26 -18.38 14.16
C SER A 91 4.48 -19.42 13.37
N GLU A 92 3.32 -19.04 12.84
CA GLU A 92 2.49 -19.89 11.96
C GLU A 92 2.99 -19.90 10.50
N ARG A 93 4.10 -19.22 10.20
CA ARG A 93 4.66 -19.05 8.85
C ARG A 93 3.70 -18.46 7.82
N LYS A 94 2.72 -17.68 8.28
CA LYS A 94 1.82 -16.88 7.41
C LYS A 94 2.50 -15.62 6.91
N ILE A 95 3.49 -15.13 7.65
CA ILE A 95 4.43 -14.10 7.25
C ILE A 95 5.81 -14.73 7.19
N ASP A 96 6.44 -14.69 6.02
CA ASP A 96 7.79 -15.20 5.80
C ASP A 96 8.78 -14.02 5.94
N ALA A 97 9.25 -13.81 7.16
CA ALA A 97 10.17 -12.71 7.48
C ALA A 97 11.52 -12.85 6.75
N ASP A 98 11.99 -14.08 6.50
CA ASP A 98 13.27 -14.33 5.85
C ASP A 98 13.31 -13.76 4.43
N LYS A 99 12.16 -13.78 3.74
CA LYS A 99 12.04 -13.17 2.39
C LYS A 99 12.03 -11.64 2.39
N MET A 100 11.85 -11.02 3.54
CA MET A 100 11.83 -9.56 3.68
C MET A 100 13.21 -8.98 4.01
N ILE A 101 14.13 -9.84 4.51
CA ILE A 101 15.50 -9.44 4.85
C ILE A 101 16.30 -9.36 3.56
N THR A 102 16.80 -8.17 3.24
CA THR A 102 17.61 -7.93 2.04
C THR A 102 19.09 -7.79 2.34
N HIS A 103 19.47 -7.42 3.55
CA HIS A 103 20.84 -7.20 3.98
C HIS A 103 21.01 -7.61 5.44
N GLU A 104 22.13 -8.27 5.72
CA GLU A 104 22.61 -8.54 7.06
C GLU A 104 23.95 -7.84 7.21
N VAL A 105 24.10 -7.05 8.27
CA VAL A 105 25.30 -6.26 8.55
C VAL A 105 25.81 -6.56 9.96
N GLY A 106 27.11 -6.47 10.17
CA GLY A 106 27.71 -6.55 11.49
C GLY A 106 27.35 -5.33 12.34
N ILE A 107 27.44 -5.48 13.68
CA ILE A 107 27.08 -4.40 14.61
C ILE A 107 28.01 -3.16 14.48
N ASP A 108 29.19 -3.35 13.89
CA ASP A 108 30.22 -2.30 13.71
C ASP A 108 30.21 -1.75 12.26
N GLU A 109 29.28 -2.17 11.42
CA GLU A 109 29.06 -1.70 10.06
C GLU A 109 27.82 -0.80 9.99
#